data_c48d098a5cb2f3e7f1ebbcea8e8dd34e
#
_entry.id   c48d098a5cb2f3e7f1ebbcea8e8dd34e
#
_cell.length_a   1.000
_cell.length_b   1.000
_cell.length_c   1.000
_cell.angle_alpha   90.00
_cell.angle_beta   90.00
_cell.angle_gamma   90.00
#
_symmetry.space_group_name_H-M   'P 1'
#
loop_
_entity.id
_entity.type
_entity.pdbx_description
1 polymer ?
#
loop_
_entity_poly.entity_id
_entity_poly.type
_entity_poly.pdbx_seq_one_letter_code
_entity_poly.pdbx_strand_id
1 'polypeptide(L)'
;MMNPSMSRAAPLAAALLTLTACSTASDDTTPTRSTGTAASAGHGAVAGAAEVAEPQLHLVSIDDQGAASMLDLLAGTRTELGAVAPAASVTTDGRYVFAADATGVDIVDSGVWTWDHVDHFHYYRSEPRTTGRVPGNGTATIATGLLSTAGSTGVFFPGSGEAVLLDNAALAKGDIEESLRLEVGPHDGLVAPLGDGAVVTAPDGQGRAQQLRAVDADGTEIGRIDCPEAAGTITTRVGVVVGCADGAVLATTDNGGNEPELQHIAYPKGAGAGPATTFSARKGRPTVAGIGDGKGVWLLDTRERSWQLVETTTPVVAAAAVDDAATHLVAVGDDGTVQVYDASTGRRTGMTEPVLASTLQDPEIAPGVTLTVDAQRAYVNAAADGVVHEIDYADGARLARTLEPSTRPVHVAETGR
;
A
#
# COMPACT_ATOMS: atom_id res chain seq x y z
N MET A 1 43.82 47.02 -27.55
CA MET A 1 45.14 46.42 -27.77
C MET A 1 44.91 44.93 -27.79
N MET A 2 44.67 44.38 -28.95
CA MET A 2 45.56 43.63 -29.85
C MET A 2 45.78 42.18 -29.38
N ASN A 3 45.17 41.29 -30.13
CA ASN A 3 45.45 39.88 -30.44
C ASN A 3 46.97 39.56 -30.65
N PRO A 4 47.45 38.29 -30.86
CA PRO A 4 46.76 37.19 -31.59
C PRO A 4 47.08 35.77 -31.09
N SER A 5 46.19 34.83 -31.42
CA SER A 5 46.28 33.60 -32.20
C SER A 5 47.59 32.81 -32.26
N MET A 6 47.52 31.49 -32.09
CA MET A 6 48.15 30.53 -33.03
C MET A 6 47.58 29.13 -32.88
N SER A 7 47.06 28.65 -34.01
CA SER A 7 46.66 27.27 -34.35
C SER A 7 47.89 26.39 -34.52
N ARG A 8 47.80 25.11 -34.22
CA ARG A 8 48.57 24.04 -34.93
C ARG A 8 47.73 22.77 -35.05
N ALA A 9 47.63 22.35 -36.31
CA ALA A 9 46.94 21.15 -36.78
C ALA A 9 47.96 20.04 -37.13
N ALA A 10 47.46 18.82 -37.17
CA ALA A 10 47.76 17.64 -37.98
C ALA A 10 48.88 16.68 -37.51
N PRO A 11 48.98 15.41 -38.02
CA PRO A 11 48.05 14.69 -38.89
C PRO A 11 47.74 13.22 -38.51
N LEU A 12 46.83 12.62 -39.28
CA LEU A 12 46.47 11.22 -39.47
C LEU A 12 47.66 10.28 -39.69
N ALA A 13 47.54 9.03 -39.19
CA ALA A 13 48.10 7.86 -39.82
C ALA A 13 47.16 6.67 -39.73
N ALA A 14 46.66 6.23 -40.88
CA ALA A 14 45.91 5.01 -41.09
C ALA A 14 46.86 3.84 -41.27
N ALA A 15 46.52 2.70 -40.64
CA ALA A 15 47.14 1.41 -40.98
C ALA A 15 46.07 0.36 -41.19
N LEU A 16 45.82 0.01 -42.44
CA LEU A 16 45.11 -1.20 -42.86
C LEU A 16 46.00 -2.42 -42.67
N LEU A 17 45.46 -3.45 -42.06
CA LEU A 17 45.98 -4.83 -42.13
C LEU A 17 44.83 -5.77 -42.50
N THR A 18 44.87 -6.24 -43.74
CA THR A 18 44.09 -7.33 -44.30
C THR A 18 44.74 -8.66 -43.92
N LEU A 19 43.98 -9.59 -43.41
CA LEU A 19 44.36 -11.02 -43.34
C LEU A 19 43.15 -11.84 -43.81
N THR A 20 43.34 -12.41 -45.00
CA THR A 20 42.56 -13.48 -45.59
C THR A 20 42.98 -14.83 -45.00
N ALA A 21 41.99 -15.65 -44.62
CA ALA A 21 42.23 -17.08 -44.47
C ALA A 21 40.94 -17.85 -44.85
N CYS A 22 41.14 -18.84 -45.69
CA CYS A 22 40.20 -19.67 -46.40
C CYS A 22 39.41 -20.64 -45.53
N SER A 23 38.25 -20.95 -46.05
CA SER A 23 37.25 -21.96 -45.71
C SER A 23 37.77 -23.40 -45.72
N THR A 24 37.24 -24.24 -44.84
CA THR A 24 36.77 -25.57 -45.21
C THR A 24 35.47 -25.88 -44.43
N ALA A 25 34.48 -26.26 -45.19
CA ALA A 25 33.16 -26.70 -44.73
C ALA A 25 33.27 -28.11 -44.14
N SER A 26 32.55 -28.37 -43.08
CA SER A 26 32.00 -29.70 -42.74
C SER A 26 30.70 -29.50 -42.01
N ASP A 27 29.62 -29.95 -42.64
CA ASP A 27 28.28 -30.12 -42.07
C ASP A 27 28.33 -31.07 -40.87
N ASP A 28 27.80 -30.59 -39.73
CA ASP A 28 27.19 -31.50 -38.77
C ASP A 28 26.11 -30.70 -37.97
N THR A 29 24.89 -30.91 -38.38
CA THR A 29 23.70 -30.33 -37.75
C THR A 29 23.36 -31.11 -36.50
N THR A 30 23.76 -30.61 -35.34
CA THR A 30 23.17 -30.97 -34.06
C THR A 30 22.53 -29.72 -33.48
N PRO A 31 21.22 -29.70 -33.16
CA PRO A 31 20.61 -28.54 -32.52
C PRO A 31 21.18 -28.44 -31.10
N THR A 32 22.04 -27.50 -30.88
CA THR A 32 22.49 -27.11 -29.54
C THR A 32 21.27 -26.60 -28.80
N ARG A 33 20.73 -27.44 -27.93
CA ARG A 33 19.75 -27.06 -26.92
C ARG A 33 20.41 -25.96 -26.08
N SER A 34 20.02 -24.72 -26.30
CA SER A 34 20.36 -23.61 -25.42
C SER A 34 19.86 -23.97 -24.04
N THR A 35 20.73 -24.45 -23.18
CA THR A 35 20.46 -24.47 -21.74
C THR A 35 20.44 -23.01 -21.32
N GLY A 36 19.24 -22.44 -21.24
CA GLY A 36 19.02 -21.18 -20.58
C GLY A 36 19.65 -21.29 -19.21
N THR A 37 20.69 -20.51 -18.99
CA THR A 37 21.23 -20.22 -17.67
C THR A 37 20.01 -19.76 -16.87
N ALA A 38 19.62 -20.49 -15.83
CA ALA A 38 18.64 -20.02 -14.87
C ALA A 38 19.17 -18.68 -14.37
N ALA A 39 18.49 -17.59 -14.74
CA ALA A 39 18.79 -16.30 -14.19
C ALA A 39 18.74 -16.49 -12.66
N SER A 40 19.75 -16.00 -11.96
CA SER A 40 19.74 -15.89 -10.51
C SER A 40 18.38 -15.30 -10.13
N ALA A 41 17.58 -16.02 -9.36
CA ALA A 41 16.27 -15.54 -8.94
C ALA A 41 16.51 -14.19 -8.25
N GLY A 42 16.03 -13.10 -8.85
CA GLY A 42 16.16 -11.75 -8.30
C GLY A 42 15.46 -11.67 -6.93
N HIS A 43 15.82 -10.69 -6.13
CA HIS A 43 15.15 -10.43 -4.86
C HIS A 43 13.65 -10.17 -5.11
N GLY A 44 12.78 -10.81 -4.31
CA GLY A 44 11.32 -10.76 -4.51
C GLY A 44 10.79 -11.66 -5.61
N ALA A 45 11.65 -12.40 -6.34
CA ALA A 45 11.21 -13.37 -7.33
C ALA A 45 10.51 -14.55 -6.68
N VAL A 46 9.43 -15.01 -7.32
CA VAL A 46 8.64 -16.17 -6.91
C VAL A 46 8.62 -17.17 -8.06
N ALA A 47 8.61 -18.45 -7.75
CA ALA A 47 8.56 -19.49 -8.77
C ALA A 47 7.31 -19.31 -9.66
N GLY A 48 7.51 -19.34 -10.98
CA GLY A 48 6.44 -19.14 -11.97
C GLY A 48 6.15 -17.68 -12.33
N ALA A 49 6.75 -16.70 -11.65
CA ALA A 49 6.65 -15.29 -12.03
C ALA A 49 7.69 -14.90 -13.08
N ALA A 50 7.32 -13.97 -13.94
CA ALA A 50 8.22 -13.30 -14.86
C ALA A 50 8.60 -11.93 -14.31
N GLU A 51 9.88 -11.58 -14.38
CA GLU A 51 10.33 -10.21 -14.17
C GLU A 51 10.04 -9.39 -15.42
N VAL A 52 9.51 -8.19 -15.25
CA VAL A 52 9.09 -7.28 -16.33
C VAL A 52 9.75 -5.92 -16.18
N ALA A 53 9.77 -5.12 -17.26
CA ALA A 53 10.56 -3.90 -17.32
C ALA A 53 9.92 -2.70 -16.63
N GLU A 54 8.61 -2.76 -16.32
CA GLU A 54 7.84 -1.62 -15.81
C GLU A 54 6.77 -2.07 -14.80
N PRO A 55 6.29 -1.16 -13.93
CA PRO A 55 5.23 -1.47 -12.97
C PRO A 55 3.98 -2.00 -13.66
N GLN A 56 3.39 -3.05 -13.11
CA GLN A 56 2.17 -3.68 -13.62
C GLN A 56 0.97 -3.21 -12.79
N LEU A 57 0.56 -1.95 -12.96
CA LEU A 57 -0.51 -1.37 -12.15
C LEU A 57 -1.87 -1.91 -12.55
N HIS A 58 -2.60 -2.44 -11.58
CA HIS A 58 -3.94 -2.99 -11.74
C HIS A 58 -4.87 -2.46 -10.66
N LEU A 59 -6.17 -2.42 -10.97
CA LEU A 59 -7.23 -2.21 -9.99
C LEU A 59 -8.01 -3.52 -9.82
N VAL A 60 -8.05 -4.03 -8.62
CA VAL A 60 -8.93 -5.13 -8.22
C VAL A 60 -10.21 -4.51 -7.69
N SER A 61 -11.35 -4.89 -8.27
CA SER A 61 -12.68 -4.48 -7.86
C SER A 61 -13.45 -5.66 -7.29
N ILE A 62 -14.15 -5.44 -6.18
CA ILE A 62 -15.02 -6.42 -5.53
C ILE A 62 -16.40 -5.78 -5.34
N ASP A 63 -17.47 -6.48 -5.74
CA ASP A 63 -18.84 -6.02 -5.54
C ASP A 63 -19.44 -6.47 -4.20
N ASP A 64 -20.67 -6.05 -3.95
CA ASP A 64 -21.45 -6.38 -2.76
C ASP A 64 -21.83 -7.87 -2.63
N GLN A 65 -21.70 -8.65 -3.72
CA GLN A 65 -21.91 -10.11 -3.72
C GLN A 65 -20.60 -10.89 -3.62
N GLY A 66 -19.46 -10.20 -3.62
CA GLY A 66 -18.13 -10.80 -3.55
C GLY A 66 -17.55 -11.21 -4.91
N ALA A 67 -18.18 -10.89 -6.05
CA ALA A 67 -17.54 -11.09 -7.33
C ALA A 67 -16.32 -10.16 -7.45
N ALA A 68 -15.19 -10.71 -7.92
CA ALA A 68 -13.93 -10.01 -8.01
C ALA A 68 -13.39 -10.00 -9.44
N SER A 69 -12.91 -8.85 -9.89
CA SER A 69 -12.24 -8.69 -11.19
C SER A 69 -11.03 -7.75 -11.06
N MET A 70 -10.15 -7.82 -12.04
CA MET A 70 -8.94 -7.01 -12.13
C MET A 70 -8.87 -6.30 -13.47
N LEU A 71 -8.57 -5.00 -13.45
CA LEU A 71 -8.36 -4.14 -14.61
C LEU A 71 -6.88 -3.76 -14.69
N ASP A 72 -6.22 -4.12 -15.79
CA ASP A 72 -4.86 -3.66 -16.12
C ASP A 72 -4.92 -2.20 -16.59
N LEU A 73 -4.24 -1.30 -15.88
CA LEU A 73 -4.26 0.15 -16.16
C LEU A 73 -3.44 0.55 -17.39
N LEU A 74 -2.52 -0.33 -17.84
CA LEU A 74 -1.69 -0.11 -19.03
C LEU A 74 -2.38 -0.66 -20.28
N ALA A 75 -2.78 -1.92 -20.25
CA ALA A 75 -3.37 -2.60 -21.40
C ALA A 75 -4.89 -2.40 -21.52
N GLY A 76 -5.57 -2.00 -20.45
CA GLY A 76 -7.03 -1.91 -20.38
C GLY A 76 -7.73 -3.28 -20.40
N THR A 77 -6.98 -4.36 -20.24
CA THR A 77 -7.55 -5.72 -20.20
C THR A 77 -8.21 -5.99 -18.85
N ARG A 78 -9.25 -6.83 -18.87
CA ARG A 78 -10.00 -7.22 -17.68
C ARG A 78 -9.85 -8.73 -17.46
N THR A 79 -9.68 -9.12 -16.21
CA THR A 79 -9.52 -10.51 -15.79
C THR A 79 -10.48 -10.79 -14.64
N GLU A 80 -11.29 -11.84 -14.77
CA GLU A 80 -12.14 -12.30 -13.68
C GLU A 80 -11.28 -13.07 -12.66
N LEU A 81 -11.43 -12.74 -11.38
CA LEU A 81 -10.69 -13.36 -10.28
C LEU A 81 -11.51 -14.41 -9.50
N GLY A 82 -12.78 -14.59 -9.90
CA GLY A 82 -13.72 -15.46 -9.20
C GLY A 82 -14.52 -14.71 -8.13
N ALA A 83 -14.80 -15.38 -7.02
CA ALA A 83 -15.59 -14.79 -5.94
C ALA A 83 -14.92 -15.01 -4.58
N VAL A 84 -15.09 -14.04 -3.70
CA VAL A 84 -14.80 -14.07 -2.27
C VAL A 84 -16.12 -13.99 -1.49
N ALA A 85 -16.11 -14.12 -0.18
CA ALA A 85 -17.29 -13.79 0.61
C ALA A 85 -17.62 -12.27 0.49
N PRO A 86 -18.91 -11.86 0.60
CA PRO A 86 -19.27 -10.45 0.63
C PRO A 86 -18.47 -9.69 1.68
N ALA A 87 -17.59 -8.80 1.24
CA ALA A 87 -16.63 -8.13 2.10
C ALA A 87 -17.26 -6.91 2.80
N ALA A 88 -16.96 -6.76 4.08
CA ALA A 88 -17.26 -5.54 4.83
C ALA A 88 -16.10 -4.52 4.72
N SER A 89 -14.87 -5.00 4.49
CA SER A 89 -13.70 -4.15 4.25
C SER A 89 -12.70 -4.84 3.34
N VAL A 90 -11.90 -4.04 2.61
CA VAL A 90 -10.85 -4.52 1.72
C VAL A 90 -9.56 -3.75 1.98
N THR A 91 -8.46 -4.46 2.11
CA THR A 91 -7.11 -3.91 2.30
C THR A 91 -6.15 -4.57 1.32
N THR A 92 -5.07 -3.87 0.95
CA THR A 92 -4.03 -4.43 0.07
C THR A 92 -2.63 -4.07 0.55
N ASP A 93 -1.67 -4.95 0.30
CA ASP A 93 -0.24 -4.68 0.42
C ASP A 93 0.40 -4.27 -0.93
N GLY A 94 -0.42 -4.15 -1.98
CA GLY A 94 0.02 -3.87 -3.35
C GLY A 94 0.21 -5.12 -4.22
N ARG A 95 0.02 -6.34 -3.67
CA ARG A 95 -0.09 -7.61 -4.38
C ARG A 95 -1.33 -8.36 -3.97
N TYR A 96 -1.44 -8.65 -2.67
CA TYR A 96 -2.60 -9.34 -2.11
C TYR A 96 -3.73 -8.37 -1.84
N VAL A 97 -4.93 -8.85 -2.05
CA VAL A 97 -6.17 -8.18 -1.64
C VAL A 97 -6.79 -9.04 -0.55
N PHE A 98 -6.96 -8.45 0.61
CA PHE A 98 -7.54 -9.06 1.81
C PHE A 98 -8.97 -8.55 1.95
N ALA A 99 -9.94 -9.42 1.70
CA ALA A 99 -11.37 -9.13 1.80
C ALA A 99 -11.92 -9.71 3.10
N ALA A 100 -12.22 -8.84 4.07
CA ALA A 100 -12.66 -9.23 5.40
C ALA A 100 -14.18 -9.16 5.53
N ASP A 101 -14.77 -10.19 6.14
CA ASP A 101 -16.15 -10.23 6.61
C ASP A 101 -16.22 -10.62 8.09
N ALA A 102 -17.44 -10.82 8.62
CA ALA A 102 -17.65 -11.16 10.03
C ALA A 102 -17.09 -12.55 10.45
N THR A 103 -16.64 -13.38 9.51
CA THR A 103 -16.26 -14.78 9.74
C THR A 103 -14.84 -15.12 9.29
N GLY A 104 -14.12 -14.14 8.72
CA GLY A 104 -12.73 -14.36 8.28
C GLY A 104 -12.28 -13.40 7.19
N VAL A 105 -11.16 -13.72 6.57
CA VAL A 105 -10.50 -12.92 5.53
C VAL A 105 -10.19 -13.80 4.33
N ASP A 106 -10.77 -13.50 3.17
CA ASP A 106 -10.37 -14.10 1.90
C ASP A 106 -9.17 -13.38 1.32
N ILE A 107 -8.24 -14.13 0.73
CA ILE A 107 -6.98 -13.61 0.19
C ILE A 107 -6.95 -13.86 -1.32
N VAL A 108 -6.86 -12.79 -2.10
CA VAL A 108 -6.70 -12.83 -3.55
C VAL A 108 -5.29 -12.34 -3.91
N ASP A 109 -4.52 -13.15 -4.64
CA ASP A 109 -3.22 -12.77 -5.20
C ASP A 109 -3.47 -12.19 -6.61
N SER A 110 -3.23 -10.90 -6.78
CA SER A 110 -3.35 -10.24 -8.08
C SER A 110 -2.33 -10.72 -9.11
N GLY A 111 -1.29 -11.43 -8.66
CA GLY A 111 -0.22 -11.89 -9.51
C GLY A 111 0.78 -10.81 -9.94
N VAL A 112 0.65 -9.57 -9.44
CA VAL A 112 1.55 -8.47 -9.79
C VAL A 112 2.11 -7.80 -8.54
N TRP A 113 3.41 -7.51 -8.53
CA TRP A 113 4.04 -6.81 -7.40
C TRP A 113 5.33 -6.11 -7.81
N THR A 114 5.72 -5.16 -6.96
CA THR A 114 6.99 -4.45 -7.02
C THR A 114 7.84 -4.84 -5.81
N TRP A 115 9.10 -5.15 -6.05
CA TRP A 115 10.11 -5.26 -5.00
C TRP A 115 10.99 -4.02 -5.00
N ASP A 116 11.05 -3.33 -3.88
CA ASP A 116 11.77 -2.08 -3.70
C ASP A 116 13.12 -2.31 -3.01
N HIS A 117 14.21 -2.03 -3.71
CA HIS A 117 15.58 -2.08 -3.19
C HIS A 117 16.07 -0.73 -2.66
N VAL A 118 15.19 0.27 -2.57
CA VAL A 118 15.51 1.67 -2.19
C VAL A 118 16.18 2.44 -3.33
N ASP A 119 17.17 1.88 -4.02
CA ASP A 119 17.91 2.49 -5.14
C ASP A 119 17.35 2.09 -6.51
N HIS A 120 16.65 0.96 -6.60
CA HIS A 120 15.97 0.50 -7.81
C HIS A 120 14.81 -0.43 -7.47
N PHE A 121 14.01 -0.77 -8.50
CA PHE A 121 12.81 -1.59 -8.37
C PHE A 121 12.89 -2.79 -9.30
N HIS A 122 12.33 -3.93 -8.85
CA HIS A 122 12.00 -5.07 -9.68
C HIS A 122 10.49 -5.22 -9.76
N TYR A 123 9.98 -5.51 -10.95
CA TYR A 123 8.57 -5.67 -11.21
C TYR A 123 8.30 -7.10 -11.66
N TYR A 124 7.28 -7.71 -11.08
CA TYR A 124 6.96 -9.11 -11.32
C TYR A 124 5.52 -9.29 -11.73
N ARG A 125 5.31 -10.30 -12.57
CA ARG A 125 3.99 -10.74 -12.99
C ARG A 125 3.88 -12.26 -12.99
N SER A 126 2.77 -12.78 -12.44
CA SER A 126 2.35 -14.19 -12.47
C SER A 126 0.85 -14.26 -12.77
N GLU A 127 0.30 -15.46 -12.88
CA GLU A 127 -1.14 -15.63 -12.97
C GLU A 127 -1.82 -15.24 -11.65
N PRO A 128 -2.91 -14.46 -11.69
CA PRO A 128 -3.69 -14.16 -10.49
C PRO A 128 -4.44 -15.39 -9.98
N ARG A 129 -4.73 -15.43 -8.68
CA ARG A 129 -5.44 -16.56 -8.06
C ARG A 129 -6.11 -16.17 -6.76
N THR A 130 -7.14 -16.90 -6.37
CA THR A 130 -7.61 -16.92 -4.98
C THR A 130 -6.68 -17.82 -4.17
N THR A 131 -6.04 -17.30 -3.12
CA THR A 131 -5.09 -18.04 -2.29
C THR A 131 -5.82 -18.90 -1.26
N GLY A 132 -6.90 -18.39 -0.67
CA GLY A 132 -7.69 -19.08 0.35
C GLY A 132 -8.28 -18.14 1.38
N ARG A 133 -8.62 -18.67 2.56
CA ARG A 133 -9.30 -17.94 3.63
C ARG A 133 -8.67 -18.20 5.01
N VAL A 134 -8.51 -17.14 5.78
CA VAL A 134 -8.18 -17.19 7.21
C VAL A 134 -9.48 -17.06 8.00
N PRO A 135 -9.94 -18.10 8.70
CA PRO A 135 -11.17 -18.01 9.49
C PRO A 135 -10.94 -17.22 10.77
N GLY A 136 -11.98 -16.52 11.24
CA GLY A 136 -11.94 -15.75 12.48
C GLY A 136 -13.30 -15.18 12.87
N ASN A 137 -13.38 -14.48 13.98
CA ASN A 137 -14.63 -13.95 14.53
C ASN A 137 -14.60 -12.42 14.58
N GLY A 138 -15.56 -11.79 13.89
CA GLY A 138 -15.64 -10.35 13.69
C GLY A 138 -14.85 -9.87 12.47
N THR A 139 -15.26 -8.73 11.89
CA THR A 139 -14.59 -8.16 10.73
C THR A 139 -13.17 -7.76 11.08
N ALA A 140 -12.20 -8.43 10.47
CA ALA A 140 -10.80 -8.28 10.81
C ALA A 140 -10.23 -6.90 10.44
N THR A 141 -9.34 -6.38 11.30
CA THR A 141 -8.42 -5.29 10.96
C THR A 141 -7.16 -5.89 10.34
N ILE A 142 -6.75 -5.36 9.17
CA ILE A 142 -5.58 -5.84 8.44
C ILE A 142 -4.48 -4.77 8.49
N ALA A 143 -3.27 -5.19 8.86
CA ALA A 143 -2.08 -4.34 8.83
C ALA A 143 -0.99 -5.00 7.96
N THR A 144 -0.65 -4.37 6.86
CA THR A 144 0.30 -4.93 5.89
C THR A 144 1.73 -4.45 6.15
N GLY A 145 2.71 -5.31 5.89
CA GLY A 145 4.10 -4.92 5.77
C GLY A 145 4.37 -4.17 4.45
N LEU A 146 5.62 -3.78 4.24
CA LEU A 146 6.03 -3.09 3.00
C LEU A 146 6.24 -4.05 1.83
N LEU A 147 6.56 -5.30 2.10
CA LEU A 147 6.88 -6.32 1.10
C LEU A 147 5.83 -7.42 1.09
N SER A 148 5.37 -7.80 -0.10
CA SER A 148 4.37 -8.86 -0.28
C SER A 148 4.96 -10.27 -0.39
N THR A 149 6.28 -10.41 -0.46
CA THR A 149 6.98 -11.69 -0.62
C THR A 149 7.95 -11.99 0.52
N ALA A 150 7.97 -11.13 1.54
CA ALA A 150 8.78 -11.27 2.75
C ALA A 150 8.15 -10.51 3.92
N GLY A 151 8.54 -10.82 5.14
CA GLY A 151 7.91 -10.30 6.35
C GLY A 151 6.53 -10.88 6.55
N SER A 152 5.63 -10.12 7.17
CA SER A 152 4.32 -10.62 7.59
C SER A 152 3.19 -9.64 7.30
N THR A 153 1.97 -10.16 7.34
CA THR A 153 0.72 -9.38 7.32
C THR A 153 -0.07 -9.68 8.58
N GLY A 154 -0.46 -8.63 9.32
CA GLY A 154 -1.24 -8.73 10.54
C GLY A 154 -2.73 -8.82 10.24
N VAL A 155 -3.42 -9.74 10.93
CA VAL A 155 -4.87 -9.95 10.90
C VAL A 155 -5.37 -10.00 12.33
N PHE A 156 -6.21 -9.06 12.73
CA PHE A 156 -6.78 -9.01 14.07
C PHE A 156 -8.28 -9.23 14.03
N PHE A 157 -8.78 -10.22 14.76
CA PHE A 157 -10.20 -10.57 14.84
C PHE A 157 -10.84 -10.00 16.11
N PRO A 158 -11.63 -8.93 16.04
CA PRO A 158 -12.13 -8.22 17.22
C PRO A 158 -13.10 -9.05 18.08
N GLY A 159 -13.87 -9.96 17.47
CA GLY A 159 -14.85 -10.79 18.19
C GLY A 159 -14.24 -11.87 19.06
N SER A 160 -13.02 -12.31 18.76
CA SER A 160 -12.27 -13.29 19.59
C SER A 160 -11.06 -12.67 20.28
N GLY A 161 -10.51 -11.55 19.78
CA GLY A 161 -9.25 -10.97 20.24
C GLY A 161 -8.03 -11.77 19.77
N GLU A 162 -8.18 -12.50 18.66
CA GLU A 162 -7.06 -13.23 18.05
C GLU A 162 -6.24 -12.27 17.17
N ALA A 163 -4.96 -12.22 17.43
CA ALA A 163 -3.95 -11.49 16.67
C ALA A 163 -3.07 -12.47 15.91
N VAL A 164 -3.08 -12.42 14.59
CA VAL A 164 -2.40 -13.38 13.70
C VAL A 164 -1.42 -12.63 12.81
N LEU A 165 -0.20 -13.14 12.66
CA LEU A 165 0.72 -12.76 11.60
C LEU A 165 0.75 -13.87 10.54
N LEU A 166 0.49 -13.52 9.29
CA LEU A 166 0.64 -14.40 8.14
C LEU A 166 2.06 -14.25 7.58
N ASP A 167 2.70 -15.37 7.24
CA ASP A 167 4.02 -15.38 6.58
C ASP A 167 3.86 -15.01 5.09
N ASN A 168 4.38 -13.84 4.69
CA ASN A 168 4.31 -13.39 3.31
C ASN A 168 5.17 -14.24 2.35
N ALA A 169 6.22 -14.91 2.84
CA ALA A 169 7.01 -15.80 2.02
C ALA A 169 6.28 -17.12 1.72
N ALA A 170 5.42 -17.58 2.62
CA ALA A 170 4.49 -18.68 2.38
C ALA A 170 3.35 -18.26 1.44
N LEU A 171 2.74 -17.09 1.68
CA LEU A 171 1.72 -16.51 0.79
C LEU A 171 2.23 -16.40 -0.64
N ALA A 172 3.51 -16.02 -0.83
CA ALA A 172 4.13 -15.92 -2.14
C ALA A 172 4.18 -17.25 -2.89
N LYS A 173 4.19 -18.37 -2.19
CA LYS A 173 4.11 -19.74 -2.76
C LYS A 173 2.67 -20.22 -2.93
N GLY A 174 1.71 -19.50 -2.34
CA GLY A 174 0.28 -19.82 -2.36
C GLY A 174 -0.21 -20.57 -1.12
N ASP A 175 0.61 -20.60 -0.08
CA ASP A 175 0.30 -21.24 1.18
C ASP A 175 -0.08 -20.18 2.22
N ILE A 176 -1.11 -20.46 3.02
CA ILE A 176 -1.48 -19.63 4.18
C ILE A 176 -0.83 -20.27 5.40
N GLU A 177 0.27 -19.66 5.86
CA GLU A 177 0.97 -20.07 7.08
C GLU A 177 0.97 -18.91 8.07
N GLU A 178 0.78 -19.23 9.35
CA GLU A 178 0.81 -18.28 10.44
C GLU A 178 2.20 -18.32 11.10
N SER A 179 2.88 -17.18 11.15
CA SER A 179 4.13 -17.05 11.88
C SER A 179 3.92 -16.75 13.37
N LEU A 180 2.75 -16.18 13.72
CA LEU A 180 2.38 -15.87 15.10
C LEU A 180 0.87 -15.92 15.27
N ARG A 181 0.37 -16.45 16.39
CA ARG A 181 -1.02 -16.33 16.85
C ARG A 181 -1.05 -16.06 18.35
N LEU A 182 -1.75 -15.00 18.74
CA LEU A 182 -1.94 -14.59 20.13
C LEU A 182 -3.42 -14.42 20.44
N GLU A 183 -3.82 -14.69 21.66
CA GLU A 183 -5.13 -14.35 22.22
C GLU A 183 -4.95 -13.18 23.20
N VAL A 184 -5.45 -12.01 22.85
CA VAL A 184 -5.30 -10.80 23.68
C VAL A 184 -6.62 -10.32 24.28
N GLY A 185 -7.70 -11.07 24.03
CA GLY A 185 -9.05 -10.76 24.47
C GLY A 185 -9.84 -9.92 23.46
N PRO A 186 -11.17 -10.12 23.38
CA PRO A 186 -12.04 -9.41 22.45
C PRO A 186 -12.03 -7.90 22.68
N HIS A 187 -11.78 -7.12 21.62
CA HIS A 187 -11.85 -5.66 21.58
C HIS A 187 -11.68 -5.16 20.14
N ASP A 188 -12.04 -3.92 19.87
CA ASP A 188 -11.66 -3.25 18.64
C ASP A 188 -10.15 -2.96 18.70
N GLY A 189 -9.37 -3.74 17.95
CA GLY A 189 -7.92 -3.73 18.05
C GLY A 189 -7.23 -3.99 16.72
N LEU A 190 -5.91 -4.10 16.80
CA LEU A 190 -5.06 -4.39 15.66
C LEU A 190 -3.80 -5.18 16.07
N VAL A 191 -3.20 -5.82 15.08
CA VAL A 191 -1.84 -6.36 15.13
C VAL A 191 -1.10 -5.94 13.87
N ALA A 192 0.07 -5.33 14.03
CA ALA A 192 0.88 -4.87 12.90
C ALA A 192 2.28 -5.48 12.97
N PRO A 193 2.84 -5.97 11.84
CA PRO A 193 4.19 -6.52 11.80
C PRO A 193 5.24 -5.50 12.25
N LEU A 194 6.18 -5.92 13.09
CA LEU A 194 7.30 -5.10 13.53
C LEU A 194 8.56 -5.98 13.69
N GLY A 195 9.53 -5.83 12.78
CA GLY A 195 10.68 -6.75 12.72
C GLY A 195 10.22 -8.19 12.50
N ASP A 196 10.73 -9.12 13.31
CA ASP A 196 10.32 -10.53 13.30
C ASP A 196 9.06 -10.79 14.15
N GLY A 197 8.59 -9.80 14.91
CA GLY A 197 7.43 -9.87 15.77
C GLY A 197 6.32 -8.92 15.37
N ALA A 198 5.62 -8.33 16.36
CA ALA A 198 4.48 -7.45 16.14
C ALA A 198 4.32 -6.35 17.18
N VAL A 199 3.59 -5.31 16.81
CA VAL A 199 2.86 -4.44 17.73
C VAL A 199 1.42 -4.91 17.78
N VAL A 200 0.88 -5.14 18.96
CA VAL A 200 -0.50 -5.57 19.18
C VAL A 200 -1.18 -4.69 20.24
N THR A 201 -2.44 -4.37 20.02
CA THR A 201 -3.27 -3.66 20.99
C THR A 201 -3.55 -4.54 22.22
N ALA A 202 -3.62 -3.91 23.39
CA ALA A 202 -4.02 -4.56 24.62
C ALA A 202 -5.24 -3.85 25.22
N PRO A 203 -6.33 -4.60 25.53
CA PRO A 203 -7.53 -4.02 26.10
C PRO A 203 -7.37 -3.73 27.60
N ASP A 204 -8.13 -2.74 28.06
CA ASP A 204 -8.39 -2.55 29.49
C ASP A 204 -9.44 -3.55 30.01
N GLY A 205 -9.77 -3.47 31.30
CA GLY A 205 -10.81 -4.29 31.91
C GLY A 205 -12.24 -4.04 31.38
N GLN A 206 -12.42 -3.09 30.46
CA GLN A 206 -13.68 -2.76 29.79
C GLN A 206 -13.67 -3.13 28.28
N GLY A 207 -12.60 -3.77 27.81
CA GLY A 207 -12.45 -4.18 26.41
C GLY A 207 -12.10 -3.04 25.46
N ARG A 208 -11.53 -1.91 25.94
CA ARG A 208 -11.07 -0.81 25.10
C ARG A 208 -9.57 -0.93 24.88
N ALA A 209 -9.09 -0.73 23.66
CA ALA A 209 -7.68 -0.67 23.35
C ALA A 209 -7.01 0.53 24.03
N GLN A 210 -6.15 0.30 25.01
CA GLN A 210 -5.55 1.36 25.83
C GLN A 210 -4.02 1.36 25.79
N GLN A 211 -3.44 0.27 25.34
CA GLN A 211 -2.00 0.10 25.29
C GLN A 211 -1.59 -0.64 24.02
N LEU A 212 -0.36 -0.42 23.62
CA LEU A 212 0.33 -1.22 22.61
C LEU A 212 1.41 -2.03 23.31
N ARG A 213 1.50 -3.30 22.94
CA ARG A 213 2.58 -4.21 23.31
C ARG A 213 3.40 -4.54 22.08
N ALA A 214 4.72 -4.42 22.18
CA ALA A 214 5.62 -5.04 21.24
C ALA A 214 5.91 -6.47 21.70
N VAL A 215 5.79 -7.43 20.79
CA VAL A 215 6.08 -8.84 21.05
C VAL A 215 7.12 -9.34 20.06
N ASP A 216 7.96 -10.29 20.50
CA ASP A 216 8.90 -10.99 19.63
C ASP A 216 8.22 -12.07 18.77
N ALA A 217 9.02 -12.82 17.99
CA ALA A 217 8.53 -13.90 17.13
C ALA A 217 7.86 -15.06 17.89
N ASP A 218 8.18 -15.24 19.18
CA ASP A 218 7.58 -16.25 20.05
C ASP A 218 6.33 -15.70 20.78
N GLY A 219 5.96 -14.44 20.57
CA GLY A 219 4.84 -13.77 21.22
C GLY A 219 5.14 -13.27 22.63
N THR A 220 6.42 -13.28 23.04
CA THR A 220 6.83 -12.73 24.35
C THR A 220 6.82 -11.21 24.28
N GLU A 221 6.23 -10.55 25.30
CA GLU A 221 6.23 -9.09 25.39
C GLU A 221 7.63 -8.56 25.64
N ILE A 222 8.11 -7.67 24.76
CA ILE A 222 9.44 -7.03 24.81
C ILE A 222 9.36 -5.51 24.93
N GLY A 223 8.16 -4.93 24.93
CA GLY A 223 7.93 -3.50 25.11
C GLY A 223 6.46 -3.17 25.27
N ARG A 224 6.17 -2.03 25.90
CA ARG A 224 4.80 -1.55 26.13
C ARG A 224 4.75 -0.04 26.20
N ILE A 225 3.67 0.55 25.68
CA ILE A 225 3.39 1.98 25.75
C ILE A 225 1.88 2.23 25.86
N ASP A 226 1.48 3.30 26.55
CA ASP A 226 0.10 3.74 26.58
C ASP A 226 -0.28 4.35 25.22
N CYS A 227 -1.46 3.98 24.71
CA CYS A 227 -2.08 4.48 23.50
C CYS A 227 -3.60 4.43 23.69
N PRO A 228 -4.18 5.43 24.36
CA PRO A 228 -5.60 5.44 24.66
C PRO A 228 -6.44 5.38 23.37
N GLU A 229 -7.47 4.52 23.36
CA GLU A 229 -8.37 4.36 22.21
C GLU A 229 -7.61 4.06 20.92
N ALA A 230 -6.61 3.16 20.99
CA ALA A 230 -5.77 2.81 19.85
C ALA A 230 -6.61 2.39 18.65
N ALA A 231 -6.47 3.09 17.51
CA ALA A 231 -7.23 2.84 16.30
C ALA A 231 -6.47 3.26 15.05
N GLY A 232 -6.60 2.47 13.99
CA GLY A 232 -5.93 2.72 12.71
C GLY A 232 -4.43 2.48 12.77
N THR A 233 -3.89 1.99 11.66
CA THR A 233 -2.46 1.74 11.53
C THR A 233 -2.01 1.87 10.08
N ILE A 234 -0.73 2.19 9.89
CA ILE A 234 -0.07 2.18 8.59
C ILE A 234 1.42 1.90 8.76
N THR A 235 1.98 1.09 7.85
CA THR A 235 3.42 0.83 7.80
C THR A 235 4.10 1.78 6.82
N THR A 236 5.11 2.49 7.31
CA THR A 236 5.99 3.37 6.53
C THR A 236 7.40 2.80 6.49
N ARG A 237 8.28 3.39 5.66
CA ARG A 237 9.72 3.03 5.69
C ARG A 237 10.42 3.39 6.99
N VAL A 238 9.83 4.26 7.81
CA VAL A 238 10.40 4.63 9.13
C VAL A 238 9.96 3.64 10.19
N GLY A 239 8.71 3.18 10.15
CA GLY A 239 8.14 2.27 11.12
C GLY A 239 6.63 2.18 10.99
N VAL A 240 6.02 1.49 11.94
CA VAL A 240 4.57 1.31 12.06
C VAL A 240 3.99 2.47 12.86
N VAL A 241 2.95 3.10 12.33
CA VAL A 241 2.16 4.13 13.00
C VAL A 241 0.89 3.49 13.54
N VAL A 242 0.54 3.77 14.78
CA VAL A 242 -0.78 3.44 15.37
C VAL A 242 -1.37 4.70 15.99
N GLY A 243 -2.61 5.04 15.61
CA GLY A 243 -3.33 6.19 16.16
C GLY A 243 -3.74 5.98 17.61
N CYS A 244 -3.70 7.06 18.41
CA CYS A 244 -4.14 7.12 19.79
C CYS A 244 -5.05 8.35 19.97
N ALA A 245 -5.86 8.40 21.01
CA ALA A 245 -6.72 9.55 21.28
C ALA A 245 -5.94 10.88 21.44
N ASP A 246 -4.68 10.82 21.84
CA ASP A 246 -3.84 11.99 22.15
C ASP A 246 -2.66 12.16 21.19
N GLY A 247 -2.59 11.38 20.11
CA GLY A 247 -1.51 11.42 19.14
C GLY A 247 -1.40 10.16 18.31
N ALA A 248 -0.18 9.68 18.13
CA ALA A 248 0.11 8.35 17.59
C ALA A 248 1.36 7.76 18.24
N VAL A 249 1.46 6.46 18.21
CA VAL A 249 2.71 5.76 18.50
C VAL A 249 3.39 5.41 17.19
N LEU A 250 4.65 5.77 17.05
CA LEU A 250 5.56 5.28 16.03
C LEU A 250 6.39 4.14 16.65
N ALA A 251 6.22 2.94 16.10
CA ALA A 251 6.97 1.76 16.48
C ALA A 251 8.05 1.49 15.43
N THR A 252 9.29 1.41 15.84
CA THR A 252 10.45 1.11 15.00
C THR A 252 11.25 -0.04 15.60
N THR A 253 12.16 -0.63 14.82
CA THR A 253 13.14 -1.61 15.31
C THR A 253 14.54 -1.11 14.98
N ASP A 254 15.52 -1.59 15.74
CA ASP A 254 16.93 -1.42 15.40
C ASP A 254 17.28 -2.11 14.06
N ASN A 255 18.51 -1.90 13.57
CA ASN A 255 18.98 -2.51 12.32
C ASN A 255 19.03 -4.06 12.36
N GLY A 256 18.86 -4.67 13.52
CA GLY A 256 18.78 -6.12 13.70
C GLY A 256 17.34 -6.64 13.77
N GLY A 257 16.35 -5.74 13.84
CA GLY A 257 14.93 -6.08 13.93
C GLY A 257 14.46 -6.60 15.31
N ASN A 258 15.34 -6.61 16.33
CA ASN A 258 15.12 -7.31 17.60
C ASN A 258 14.77 -6.39 18.79
N GLU A 259 15.15 -5.11 18.74
CA GLU A 259 14.84 -4.16 19.81
C GLU A 259 13.80 -3.15 19.33
N PRO A 260 12.54 -3.22 19.85
CA PRO A 260 11.51 -2.27 19.49
C PRO A 260 11.71 -0.95 20.22
N GLU A 261 11.58 0.15 19.50
CA GLU A 261 11.41 1.49 20.06
C GLU A 261 9.96 1.93 19.85
N LEU A 262 9.23 2.20 20.91
CA LEU A 262 7.86 2.71 20.89
C LEU A 262 7.87 4.18 21.31
N GLN A 263 7.58 5.08 20.39
CA GLN A 263 7.60 6.52 20.63
C GLN A 263 6.22 7.13 20.46
N HIS A 264 5.69 7.77 21.49
CA HIS A 264 4.47 8.57 21.40
C HIS A 264 4.75 9.94 20.79
N ILE A 265 3.96 10.32 19.80
CA ILE A 265 4.00 11.63 19.11
C ILE A 265 2.66 12.33 19.36
N ALA A 266 2.65 13.22 20.34
CA ALA A 266 1.43 13.91 20.75
C ALA A 266 0.94 14.91 19.71
N TYR A 267 -0.40 15.09 19.61
CA TYR A 267 -0.96 16.19 18.83
C TYR A 267 -0.53 17.56 19.37
N PRO A 268 -0.44 18.58 18.49
CA PRO A 268 -0.23 19.96 18.91
C PRO A 268 -1.34 20.42 19.84
N LYS A 269 -0.98 21.14 20.91
CA LYS A 269 -1.95 21.66 21.89
C LYS A 269 -2.92 22.61 21.22
N GLY A 270 -4.22 22.40 21.50
CA GLY A 270 -5.30 23.26 21.00
C GLY A 270 -5.67 23.04 19.53
N ALA A 271 -5.24 21.97 18.93
CA ALA A 271 -5.69 21.57 17.61
C ALA A 271 -7.20 21.26 17.66
N GLY A 272 -7.96 21.83 16.71
CA GLY A 272 -9.42 21.77 16.69
C GLY A 272 -10.02 20.55 15.99
N ALA A 273 -9.24 19.49 15.74
CA ALA A 273 -9.70 18.25 15.11
C ALA A 273 -9.60 17.07 16.08
N GLY A 274 -10.51 16.11 15.94
CA GLY A 274 -10.47 14.86 16.68
C GLY A 274 -9.28 13.97 16.31
N PRO A 275 -9.06 12.88 17.07
CA PRO A 275 -7.95 11.98 16.81
C PRO A 275 -8.10 11.27 15.45
N ALA A 276 -6.98 10.99 14.80
CA ALA A 276 -6.96 10.20 13.58
C ALA A 276 -7.20 8.72 13.92
N THR A 277 -8.20 8.13 13.29
CA THR A 277 -8.60 6.73 13.46
C THR A 277 -8.34 5.88 12.22
N THR A 278 -8.00 6.51 11.10
CA THR A 278 -7.59 5.85 9.85
C THR A 278 -6.40 6.58 9.26
N PHE A 279 -5.52 5.84 8.57
CA PHE A 279 -4.33 6.39 7.95
C PHE A 279 -4.18 5.92 6.51
N SER A 280 -3.74 6.82 5.62
CA SER A 280 -3.42 6.48 4.24
C SER A 280 -2.29 7.35 3.69
N ALA A 281 -1.47 6.76 2.84
CA ALA A 281 -0.38 7.42 2.14
C ALA A 281 -0.02 6.65 0.88
N ARG A 282 0.76 7.28 0.02
CA ARG A 282 1.48 6.53 -1.00
C ARG A 282 2.38 5.48 -0.32
N LYS A 283 2.30 4.23 -0.79
CA LYS A 283 2.94 3.06 -0.16
C LYS A 283 4.38 3.34 0.29
N GLY A 284 4.69 3.03 1.52
CA GLY A 284 6.01 3.14 2.12
C GLY A 284 6.51 4.56 2.36
N ARG A 285 5.72 5.61 2.06
CA ARG A 285 6.16 6.99 2.27
C ARG A 285 6.10 7.37 3.75
N PRO A 286 7.04 8.23 4.20
CA PRO A 286 7.12 8.61 5.61
C PRO A 286 6.04 9.56 6.09
N THR A 287 5.46 10.39 5.20
CA THR A 287 4.34 11.26 5.56
C THR A 287 3.03 10.56 5.32
N VAL A 288 2.19 10.48 6.35
CA VAL A 288 0.88 9.82 6.29
C VAL A 288 -0.24 10.80 6.61
N ALA A 289 -1.37 10.66 5.91
CA ALA A 289 -2.60 11.37 6.19
C ALA A 289 -3.46 10.56 7.15
N GLY A 290 -4.00 11.21 8.18
CA GLY A 290 -4.91 10.63 9.13
C GLY A 290 -6.22 11.41 9.18
N ILE A 291 -7.35 10.72 9.20
CA ILE A 291 -8.67 11.31 9.40
C ILE A 291 -9.32 10.79 10.67
N GLY A 292 -10.03 11.68 11.34
CA GLY A 292 -10.86 11.41 12.50
C GLY A 292 -12.28 11.90 12.25
N ASP A 293 -12.85 12.49 13.27
CA ASP A 293 -14.13 13.17 13.19
C ASP A 293 -13.96 14.65 12.82
N GLY A 294 -14.68 15.15 11.85
CA GLY A 294 -14.77 16.56 11.56
C GLY A 294 -14.02 17.06 10.35
N LYS A 295 -13.63 18.36 10.40
CA LYS A 295 -13.02 19.07 9.29
C LYS A 295 -11.51 19.11 9.45
N GLY A 296 -10.82 18.57 8.49
CA GLY A 296 -9.36 18.59 8.43
C GLY A 296 -8.74 17.21 8.33
N VAL A 297 -7.52 17.22 7.86
CA VAL A 297 -6.68 16.02 7.70
C VAL A 297 -5.41 16.24 8.52
N TRP A 298 -5.14 15.32 9.41
CA TRP A 298 -3.86 15.24 10.08
C TRP A 298 -2.79 14.72 9.13
N LEU A 299 -1.64 15.36 9.13
CA LEU A 299 -0.42 14.85 8.48
C LEU A 299 0.60 14.55 9.57
N LEU A 300 1.05 13.30 9.62
CA LEU A 300 2.17 12.89 10.46
C LEU A 300 3.41 12.68 9.57
N ASP A 301 4.44 13.49 9.77
CA ASP A 301 5.77 13.18 9.23
C ASP A 301 6.50 12.29 10.25
N THR A 302 6.67 11.02 9.90
CA THR A 302 7.30 10.04 10.78
C THR A 302 8.82 10.22 10.92
N ARG A 303 9.48 10.95 9.99
CA ARG A 303 10.90 11.31 10.09
C ARG A 303 11.12 12.42 11.11
N GLU A 304 10.30 13.47 11.00
CA GLU A 304 10.37 14.64 11.87
C GLU A 304 9.59 14.45 13.19
N ARG A 305 8.81 13.37 13.29
CA ARG A 305 7.95 13.04 14.43
C ARG A 305 7.04 14.21 14.80
N SER A 306 6.39 14.77 13.80
CA SER A 306 5.58 15.97 13.94
C SER A 306 4.25 15.88 13.23
N TRP A 307 3.25 16.52 13.81
CA TRP A 307 1.91 16.63 13.27
C TRP A 307 1.66 18.01 12.67
N GLN A 308 0.94 18.03 11.55
CA GLN A 308 0.35 19.21 10.96
C GLN A 308 -1.13 18.95 10.69
N LEU A 309 -2.01 19.89 11.00
CA LEU A 309 -3.41 19.84 10.60
C LEU A 309 -3.61 20.68 9.34
N VAL A 310 -4.13 20.07 8.29
CA VAL A 310 -4.61 20.73 7.08
C VAL A 310 -6.12 20.89 7.20
N GLU A 311 -6.59 22.12 7.39
CA GLU A 311 -8.03 22.42 7.45
C GLU A 311 -8.67 22.23 6.08
N THR A 312 -9.82 21.55 6.05
CA THR A 312 -10.59 21.31 4.83
C THR A 312 -11.87 22.10 4.80
N THR A 313 -12.39 22.37 3.61
CA THR A 313 -13.63 23.17 3.45
C THR A 313 -14.88 22.39 3.78
N THR A 314 -14.86 21.08 3.61
CA THR A 314 -15.93 20.13 3.93
C THR A 314 -15.38 19.03 4.83
N PRO A 315 -16.22 18.31 5.58
CA PRO A 315 -15.84 17.07 6.22
C PRO A 315 -15.22 16.11 5.21
N VAL A 316 -14.27 15.29 5.65
CA VAL A 316 -13.47 14.39 4.78
C VAL A 316 -13.81 12.94 5.11
N VAL A 317 -14.09 12.14 4.08
CA VAL A 317 -14.39 10.70 4.21
C VAL A 317 -13.20 9.80 3.88
N ALA A 318 -12.25 10.30 3.05
CA ALA A 318 -10.99 9.62 2.77
C ALA A 318 -9.91 10.66 2.48
N ALA A 319 -8.66 10.38 2.86
CA ALA A 319 -7.52 11.23 2.53
C ALA A 319 -6.25 10.38 2.39
N ALA A 320 -5.33 10.82 1.53
CA ALA A 320 -4.03 10.17 1.35
C ALA A 320 -2.92 11.20 1.11
N ALA A 321 -1.80 11.04 1.81
CA ALA A 321 -0.60 11.82 1.60
C ALA A 321 0.22 11.25 0.45
N VAL A 322 0.62 12.08 -0.51
CA VAL A 322 1.47 11.65 -1.63
C VAL A 322 2.95 11.64 -1.22
N ASP A 323 3.35 12.55 -0.35
CA ASP A 323 4.74 12.76 0.10
C ASP A 323 5.69 12.94 -1.09
N ASP A 324 5.31 13.81 -2.01
CA ASP A 324 6.10 14.25 -3.15
C ASP A 324 6.72 15.63 -2.89
N ALA A 325 7.52 16.14 -3.84
CA ALA A 325 8.19 17.44 -3.71
C ALA A 325 7.22 18.62 -3.64
N ALA A 326 6.00 18.48 -4.15
CA ALA A 326 4.94 19.48 -4.10
C ALA A 326 4.01 19.32 -2.89
N THR A 327 4.30 18.37 -2.01
CA THR A 327 3.55 18.10 -0.78
C THR A 327 2.04 17.91 -0.99
N HIS A 328 1.66 17.17 -2.04
CA HIS A 328 0.26 16.94 -2.33
C HIS A 328 -0.42 16.10 -1.25
N LEU A 329 -1.58 16.57 -0.82
CA LEU A 329 -2.55 15.84 -0.03
C LEU A 329 -3.82 15.73 -0.88
N VAL A 330 -4.30 14.52 -1.08
CA VAL A 330 -5.56 14.26 -1.77
C VAL A 330 -6.62 13.86 -0.75
N ALA A 331 -7.82 14.43 -0.86
CA ALA A 331 -8.93 14.16 0.06
C ALA A 331 -10.25 14.01 -0.70
N VAL A 332 -11.15 13.18 -0.19
CA VAL A 332 -12.52 13.05 -0.65
C VAL A 332 -13.43 13.74 0.36
N GLY A 333 -14.14 14.77 -0.06
CA GLY A 333 -15.13 15.46 0.76
C GLY A 333 -16.44 14.66 0.86
N ASP A 334 -17.19 14.88 1.94
CA ASP A 334 -18.53 14.32 2.13
C ASP A 334 -19.56 14.81 1.09
N ASP A 335 -19.22 15.89 0.37
CA ASP A 335 -19.98 16.41 -0.77
C ASP A 335 -19.71 15.65 -2.08
N GLY A 336 -18.82 14.67 -2.07
CA GLY A 336 -18.46 13.82 -3.21
C GLY A 336 -17.40 14.43 -4.13
N THR A 337 -16.76 15.54 -3.74
CA THR A 337 -15.64 16.13 -4.48
C THR A 337 -14.31 15.46 -4.11
N VAL A 338 -13.39 15.35 -5.08
CA VAL A 338 -11.98 15.03 -4.79
C VAL A 338 -11.21 16.34 -4.76
N GLN A 339 -10.54 16.61 -3.65
CA GLN A 339 -9.84 17.86 -3.38
C GLN A 339 -8.36 17.61 -3.25
N VAL A 340 -7.54 18.52 -3.78
CA VAL A 340 -6.08 18.45 -3.67
C VAL A 340 -5.59 19.69 -2.94
N TYR A 341 -4.72 19.46 -1.98
CA TYR A 341 -4.10 20.52 -1.16
C TYR A 341 -2.58 20.48 -1.31
N ASP A 342 -1.96 21.65 -1.29
CA ASP A 342 -0.57 21.82 -0.95
C ASP A 342 -0.47 21.77 0.59
N ALA A 343 0.03 20.66 1.11
CA ALA A 343 0.09 20.43 2.54
C ALA A 343 1.02 21.43 3.27
N SER A 344 2.07 21.93 2.61
CA SER A 344 3.01 22.89 3.21
C SER A 344 2.37 24.23 3.52
N THR A 345 1.37 24.64 2.73
CA THR A 345 0.65 25.92 2.87
C THR A 345 -0.78 25.75 3.40
N GLY A 346 -1.31 24.52 3.43
CA GLY A 346 -2.72 24.23 3.73
C GLY A 346 -3.70 24.70 2.63
N ARG A 347 -3.20 25.18 1.49
CA ARG A 347 -4.03 25.76 0.43
C ARG A 347 -4.57 24.68 -0.51
N ARG A 348 -5.88 24.69 -0.78
CA ARG A 348 -6.46 23.84 -1.82
C ARG A 348 -5.99 24.31 -3.19
N THR A 349 -5.41 23.41 -3.98
CA THR A 349 -4.86 23.64 -5.32
C THR A 349 -5.78 23.19 -6.43
N GLY A 350 -6.69 22.26 -6.14
CA GLY A 350 -7.65 21.75 -7.11
C GLY A 350 -8.83 21.05 -6.46
N MET A 351 -9.89 20.85 -7.25
CA MET A 351 -11.10 20.14 -6.84
C MET A 351 -11.86 19.66 -8.09
N THR A 352 -12.42 18.46 -8.03
CA THR A 352 -13.33 17.94 -9.05
C THR A 352 -14.74 18.49 -8.87
N GLU A 353 -15.61 18.29 -9.88
CA GLU A 353 -17.05 18.22 -9.62
C GLU A 353 -17.36 17.09 -8.63
N PRO A 354 -18.58 17.03 -8.04
CA PRO A 354 -18.95 16.02 -7.03
C PRO A 354 -19.16 14.62 -7.64
N VAL A 355 -18.11 14.03 -8.18
CA VAL A 355 -18.11 12.75 -8.92
C VAL A 355 -18.45 11.53 -8.06
N LEU A 356 -18.50 11.68 -6.73
CA LEU A 356 -18.84 10.61 -5.79
C LEU A 356 -20.18 10.83 -5.07
N ALA A 357 -20.91 11.91 -5.39
CA ALA A 357 -22.12 12.28 -4.64
C ALA A 357 -23.15 11.14 -4.57
N SER A 358 -23.40 10.45 -5.69
CA SER A 358 -24.35 9.33 -5.73
C SER A 358 -23.89 8.16 -4.87
N THR A 359 -22.60 7.85 -4.88
CA THR A 359 -22.03 6.76 -4.06
C THR A 359 -22.10 7.06 -2.56
N LEU A 360 -21.76 8.29 -2.17
CA LEU A 360 -21.77 8.69 -0.77
C LEU A 360 -23.18 8.85 -0.17
N GLN A 361 -24.20 9.01 -1.01
CA GLN A 361 -25.62 9.06 -0.58
C GLN A 361 -26.22 7.67 -0.35
N ASP A 362 -25.58 6.61 -0.81
CA ASP A 362 -26.04 5.23 -0.62
C ASP A 362 -25.31 4.60 0.58
N PRO A 363 -26.01 4.39 1.72
CA PRO A 363 -25.36 3.89 2.94
C PRO A 363 -24.83 2.45 2.85
N GLU A 364 -25.25 1.68 1.83
CA GLU A 364 -24.77 0.31 1.63
C GLU A 364 -23.40 0.26 0.95
N ILE A 365 -23.08 1.25 0.11
CA ILE A 365 -21.83 1.29 -0.65
C ILE A 365 -20.87 2.42 -0.23
N ALA A 366 -21.36 3.46 0.42
CA ALA A 366 -20.55 4.58 0.89
C ALA A 366 -19.35 4.14 1.78
N PRO A 367 -19.50 3.15 2.69
CA PRO A 367 -18.38 2.67 3.49
C PRO A 367 -17.26 2.00 2.67
N GLY A 368 -17.55 1.56 1.44
CA GLY A 368 -16.58 0.96 0.52
C GLY A 368 -15.76 1.98 -0.28
N VAL A 369 -16.03 3.29 -0.14
CA VAL A 369 -15.25 4.32 -0.83
C VAL A 369 -13.81 4.32 -0.35
N THR A 370 -12.90 4.13 -1.29
CA THR A 370 -11.46 4.13 -1.06
C THR A 370 -10.78 5.19 -1.91
N LEU A 371 -9.74 5.80 -1.36
CA LEU A 371 -8.82 6.69 -2.07
C LEU A 371 -7.42 6.09 -2.02
N THR A 372 -6.87 5.80 -3.17
CA THR A 372 -5.51 5.30 -3.32
C THR A 372 -4.68 6.28 -4.13
N VAL A 373 -3.43 6.51 -3.75
CA VAL A 373 -2.50 7.39 -4.47
C VAL A 373 -1.21 6.66 -4.83
N ASP A 374 -0.78 6.82 -6.05
CA ASP A 374 0.54 6.41 -6.52
C ASP A 374 1.47 7.62 -6.75
N ALA A 375 2.54 7.47 -7.51
CA ALA A 375 3.49 8.55 -7.78
C ALA A 375 2.95 9.61 -8.75
N GLN A 376 1.83 9.37 -9.43
CA GLN A 376 1.32 10.20 -10.52
C GLN A 376 -0.18 10.45 -10.44
N ARG A 377 -0.95 9.52 -9.87
CA ARG A 377 -2.42 9.50 -9.92
C ARG A 377 -3.04 9.17 -8.56
N ALA A 378 -4.28 9.57 -8.44
CA ALA A 378 -5.17 9.08 -7.39
C ALA A 378 -6.33 8.31 -8.04
N TYR A 379 -6.77 7.25 -7.37
CA TYR A 379 -7.90 6.41 -7.79
C TYR A 379 -8.97 6.42 -6.72
N VAL A 380 -10.22 6.62 -7.14
CA VAL A 380 -11.36 6.63 -6.23
C VAL A 380 -12.54 5.93 -6.88
N ASN A 381 -13.19 5.03 -6.14
CA ASN A 381 -14.32 4.26 -6.65
C ASN A 381 -15.64 5.00 -6.52
N ALA A 382 -16.35 5.14 -7.64
CA ALA A 382 -17.72 5.66 -7.74
C ALA A 382 -18.67 4.47 -7.99
N ALA A 383 -18.94 3.68 -6.95
CA ALA A 383 -19.66 2.41 -7.04
C ALA A 383 -21.10 2.58 -7.55
N ALA A 384 -21.78 3.69 -7.24
CA ALA A 384 -23.13 3.98 -7.76
C ALA A 384 -23.14 4.08 -9.29
N ASP A 385 -22.05 4.63 -9.86
CA ASP A 385 -21.90 4.80 -11.29
C ASP A 385 -21.19 3.61 -11.98
N GLY A 386 -20.72 2.64 -11.18
CA GLY A 386 -20.01 1.44 -11.67
C GLY A 386 -18.61 1.72 -12.23
N VAL A 387 -17.96 2.80 -11.80
CA VAL A 387 -16.67 3.25 -12.35
C VAL A 387 -15.64 3.55 -11.26
N VAL A 388 -14.37 3.61 -11.67
CA VAL A 388 -13.28 4.18 -10.87
C VAL A 388 -12.76 5.41 -11.59
N HIS A 389 -12.66 6.52 -10.88
CA HIS A 389 -12.08 7.75 -11.37
C HIS A 389 -10.58 7.80 -11.12
N GLU A 390 -9.82 8.07 -12.18
CA GLU A 390 -8.41 8.40 -12.11
C GLU A 390 -8.25 9.92 -12.11
N ILE A 391 -7.64 10.45 -11.08
CA ILE A 391 -7.46 11.87 -10.85
C ILE A 391 -5.98 12.24 -11.00
N ASP A 392 -5.71 13.24 -11.83
CA ASP A 392 -4.40 13.89 -11.90
C ASP A 392 -4.32 14.95 -10.82
N TYR A 393 -3.77 14.57 -9.66
CA TYR A 393 -3.66 15.47 -8.51
C TYR A 393 -2.65 16.59 -8.75
N ALA A 394 -1.65 16.39 -9.63
CA ALA A 394 -0.66 17.41 -9.97
C ALA A 394 -1.20 18.46 -10.96
N ASP A 395 -2.33 18.19 -11.62
CA ASP A 395 -2.99 19.07 -12.60
C ASP A 395 -4.38 19.53 -12.09
N GLY A 396 -4.40 20.14 -10.91
CA GLY A 396 -5.60 20.78 -10.37
C GLY A 396 -6.77 19.84 -10.07
N ALA A 397 -6.52 18.60 -9.71
CA ALA A 397 -7.51 17.53 -9.53
C ALA A 397 -8.28 17.19 -10.80
N ARG A 398 -7.65 17.29 -11.96
CA ARG A 398 -8.29 16.96 -13.25
C ARG A 398 -8.67 15.48 -13.30
N LEU A 399 -9.91 15.19 -13.69
CA LEU A 399 -10.34 13.84 -14.04
C LEU A 399 -9.58 13.38 -15.29
N ALA A 400 -8.63 12.46 -15.12
CA ALA A 400 -7.76 11.98 -16.18
C ALA A 400 -8.42 10.88 -17.00
N ARG A 401 -8.99 9.88 -16.33
CA ARG A 401 -9.74 8.77 -16.95
C ARG A 401 -10.94 8.39 -16.08
N THR A 402 -11.99 7.89 -16.73
CA THR A 402 -13.05 7.12 -16.08
C THR A 402 -12.88 5.68 -16.51
N LEU A 403 -12.64 4.81 -15.55
CA LEU A 403 -12.31 3.41 -15.74
C LEU A 403 -13.53 2.55 -15.41
N GLU A 404 -13.83 1.59 -16.30
CA GLU A 404 -14.99 0.70 -16.18
C GLU A 404 -14.47 -0.72 -15.91
N PRO A 405 -14.33 -1.15 -14.64
CA PRO A 405 -14.03 -2.55 -14.31
C PRO A 405 -15.19 -3.46 -14.72
N SER A 406 -14.95 -4.78 -14.88
CA SER A 406 -16.05 -5.72 -15.20
C SER A 406 -16.95 -6.02 -14.01
N THR A 407 -16.48 -5.78 -12.80
CA THR A 407 -17.23 -5.93 -11.55
C THR A 407 -17.51 -4.57 -10.96
N ARG A 408 -18.73 -4.35 -10.43
CA ARG A 408 -19.11 -3.10 -9.75
C ARG A 408 -18.09 -2.78 -8.64
N PRO A 409 -17.45 -1.61 -8.65
CA PRO A 409 -16.34 -1.32 -7.74
C PRO A 409 -16.83 -0.84 -6.38
N VAL A 410 -17.53 -1.71 -5.62
CA VAL A 410 -17.95 -1.39 -4.24
C VAL A 410 -16.71 -1.24 -3.38
N HIS A 411 -15.75 -2.15 -3.52
CA HIS A 411 -14.42 -2.02 -2.96
C HIS A 411 -13.39 -2.05 -4.08
N VAL A 412 -12.32 -1.27 -3.92
CA VAL A 412 -11.21 -1.21 -4.89
C VAL A 412 -9.88 -1.27 -4.17
N ALA A 413 -8.96 -2.05 -4.74
CA ALA A 413 -7.58 -2.12 -4.30
C ALA A 413 -6.65 -1.95 -5.51
N GLU A 414 -5.64 -1.08 -5.41
CA GLU A 414 -4.60 -0.96 -6.41
C GLU A 414 -3.46 -1.95 -6.10
N THR A 415 -3.03 -2.69 -7.12
CA THR A 415 -1.96 -3.69 -7.02
C THR A 415 -0.86 -3.45 -8.06
N GLY A 416 0.29 -4.11 -7.90
CA GLY A 416 1.45 -3.97 -8.79
C GLY A 416 2.50 -2.97 -8.30
N ARG A 417 2.40 -2.49 -7.08
CA ARG A 417 3.31 -1.52 -6.47
C ARG A 417 3.90 -1.97 -5.14
#